data_7cccec47db48bca5382e5abab26cb377
#
_entry.id   7cccec47db48bca5382e5abab26cb377
#
_cell.length_a   1.000
_cell.length_b   1.000
_cell.length_c   1.000
_cell.angle_alpha   90.00
_cell.angle_beta   90.00
_cell.angle_gamma   90.00
#
_symmetry.space_group_name_H-M   'P 1'
#
loop_
_entity.id
_entity.type
_entity.pdbx_description
1 polymer ?
#
loop_
_entity_poly.entity_id
_entity_poly.type
_entity_poly.pdbx_seq_one_letter_code
_entity_poly.pdbx_strand_id
1 'polypeptide(L)'
;MQHVKSLRALALGIAFGSVFAANLAVTSAHAGASILIEADSGKVLRAENATYPWYPASTTKLMTLYVTLQAVKQGRITFDSLFTVSRNAMAQGPTKMGYAVGTQVTVDNALKMMMVKSANDMAVLLAEGVDGSIENFADDMTKTAHRLGMTQSNFVNPNGLPADGQLVSARDMAILARALIHDFPEYSFYWHIPAIKYGRRIVRNYNTLLGRYPGADGMKTGFICASGFNLVATATRNGRQLIAVVLGSPSGAARAVKAAELLEGGFQQNSLTWLTPALGTVDNLTPINADPPNLHDQVCGPHRKRPAAEDEDVDAGGEAAAGVDTPFSALLSSLRAPTPKGAALLSDLGAITPVVVYTGPTRTPDQLARLNVGADEPATGHRKKKGARALAAKPGDETAPETNAATNKGAEAKPGDGKTRPVVHWTPTSATTISASPPPGLEVKPAPEKPKKKPQKAATTTKPAPAAQ
;
A
#
# COMPACT_ATOMS: atom_id res chain seq x y z
N MET A 1 8.30 -0.43 -75.50
CA MET A 1 9.19 -0.77 -74.40
C MET A 1 9.11 0.20 -73.21
N GLN A 2 8.34 1.29 -73.25
CA GLN A 2 8.21 2.25 -72.12
C GLN A 2 7.11 1.91 -71.10
N HIS A 3 6.08 1.15 -71.50
CA HIS A 3 4.99 0.78 -70.58
C HIS A 3 5.27 -0.34 -69.56
N VAL A 4 6.34 -1.13 -69.82
CA VAL A 4 6.70 -2.24 -68.87
C VAL A 4 7.55 -1.75 -67.71
N LYS A 5 8.24 -0.59 -67.83
CA LYS A 5 9.08 -0.03 -66.77
C LYS A 5 8.22 0.70 -65.69
N SER A 6 7.08 1.27 -66.07
CA SER A 6 6.20 1.97 -65.11
C SER A 6 5.39 1.03 -64.18
N LEU A 7 5.02 -0.16 -64.68
CA LEU A 7 4.35 -1.18 -63.86
C LEU A 7 5.23 -1.82 -62.79
N ARG A 8 6.54 -1.96 -63.06
CA ARG A 8 7.48 -2.51 -62.06
C ARG A 8 7.81 -1.52 -60.98
N ALA A 9 7.82 -0.21 -61.23
CA ALA A 9 8.02 0.81 -60.22
C ALA A 9 6.81 0.95 -59.25
N LEU A 10 5.61 0.78 -59.78
CA LEU A 10 4.36 0.83 -58.99
C LEU A 10 4.21 -0.40 -58.06
N ALA A 11 4.58 -1.59 -58.55
CA ALA A 11 4.56 -2.82 -57.78
C ALA A 11 5.57 -2.82 -56.59
N LEU A 12 6.75 -2.19 -56.78
CA LEU A 12 7.79 -2.09 -55.73
C LEU A 12 7.37 -1.08 -54.65
N GLY A 13 6.66 0.00 -54.99
CA GLY A 13 6.15 1.00 -54.04
C GLY A 13 5.06 0.47 -53.15
N ILE A 14 4.16 -0.40 -53.63
CA ILE A 14 3.09 -1.03 -52.83
C ILE A 14 3.66 -2.11 -51.90
N ALA A 15 4.67 -2.86 -52.30
CA ALA A 15 5.30 -3.86 -51.43
C ALA A 15 6.08 -3.23 -50.26
N PHE A 16 6.70 -2.05 -50.45
CA PHE A 16 7.43 -1.36 -49.37
C PHE A 16 6.47 -0.66 -48.36
N GLY A 17 5.32 -0.19 -48.82
CA GLY A 17 4.28 0.41 -47.95
C GLY A 17 3.60 -0.60 -47.02
N SER A 18 3.45 -1.85 -47.47
CA SER A 18 2.78 -2.91 -46.67
C SER A 18 3.62 -3.50 -45.56
N VAL A 19 4.95 -3.41 -45.63
CA VAL A 19 5.86 -3.91 -44.61
C VAL A 19 5.99 -2.93 -43.43
N PHE A 20 5.72 -1.63 -43.66
CA PHE A 20 5.83 -0.61 -42.59
C PHE A 20 4.56 -0.50 -41.73
N ALA A 21 3.42 -1.04 -42.17
CA ALA A 21 2.18 -1.02 -41.39
C ALA A 21 2.00 -2.18 -40.40
N ALA A 22 2.87 -3.19 -40.42
CA ALA A 22 2.71 -4.41 -39.63
C ALA A 22 3.45 -4.41 -38.26
N ASN A 23 4.14 -3.31 -37.89
CA ASN A 23 4.96 -3.27 -36.65
C ASN A 23 4.45 -2.32 -35.57
N LEU A 24 3.18 -1.95 -35.58
CA LEU A 24 2.54 -1.19 -34.49
C LEU A 24 1.65 -2.07 -33.62
N ALA A 25 2.01 -3.33 -33.42
CA ALA A 25 1.57 -4.04 -32.22
C ALA A 25 2.41 -3.51 -31.05
N VAL A 26 2.10 -2.32 -30.57
CA VAL A 26 2.56 -1.85 -29.28
C VAL A 26 2.00 -2.84 -28.26
N THR A 27 2.82 -3.81 -27.87
CA THR A 27 2.59 -4.50 -26.61
C THR A 27 2.52 -3.40 -25.57
N SER A 28 1.31 -3.14 -25.07
CA SER A 28 1.11 -2.30 -23.90
C SER A 28 1.88 -2.96 -22.76
N ALA A 29 3.14 -2.56 -22.58
CA ALA A 29 3.79 -2.75 -21.31
C ALA A 29 2.81 -2.14 -20.31
N HIS A 30 2.29 -2.92 -19.37
CA HIS A 30 1.39 -2.42 -18.34
C HIS A 30 2.22 -1.46 -17.49
N ALA A 31 2.30 -0.21 -17.95
CA ALA A 31 2.84 0.88 -17.17
C ALA A 31 1.97 0.95 -15.92
N GLY A 32 2.58 1.04 -14.75
CA GLY A 32 1.85 1.20 -13.50
C GLY A 32 0.86 2.38 -13.56
N ALA A 33 0.02 2.52 -12.58
CA ALA A 33 -0.84 3.69 -12.46
C ALA A 33 -0.19 4.74 -11.57
N SER A 34 -0.30 6.02 -11.94
CA SER A 34 0.21 7.12 -11.10
C SER A 34 -0.62 8.40 -11.22
N ILE A 35 -0.64 9.18 -10.15
CA ILE A 35 -1.25 10.50 -10.11
C ILE A 35 -0.46 11.43 -9.18
N LEU A 36 -0.41 12.69 -9.54
CA LEU A 36 0.11 13.77 -8.71
C LEU A 36 -0.95 14.87 -8.60
N ILE A 37 -1.29 15.26 -7.39
CA ILE A 37 -2.25 16.33 -7.12
C ILE A 37 -1.72 17.34 -6.10
N GLU A 38 -2.30 18.53 -6.08
CA GLU A 38 -2.19 19.46 -4.96
C GLU A 38 -3.13 19.02 -3.83
N ALA A 39 -2.64 18.98 -2.61
CA ALA A 39 -3.44 18.53 -1.47
C ALA A 39 -4.63 19.47 -1.21
N ASP A 40 -4.43 20.77 -1.24
CA ASP A 40 -5.46 21.75 -0.92
C ASP A 40 -6.57 21.77 -1.96
N SER A 41 -6.22 21.99 -3.21
CA SER A 41 -7.20 22.19 -4.29
C SER A 41 -7.73 20.90 -4.92
N GLY A 42 -7.02 19.78 -4.75
CA GLY A 42 -7.26 18.55 -5.50
C GLY A 42 -6.89 18.65 -6.99
N LYS A 43 -6.24 19.76 -7.42
CA LYS A 43 -5.82 19.97 -8.80
C LYS A 43 -4.87 18.88 -9.25
N VAL A 44 -5.19 18.26 -10.39
CA VAL A 44 -4.35 17.23 -11.00
C VAL A 44 -3.21 17.88 -11.76
N LEU A 45 -1.98 17.55 -11.36
CA LEU A 45 -0.75 18.02 -12.01
C LEU A 45 -0.22 17.01 -13.01
N ARG A 46 -0.39 15.71 -12.74
CA ARG A 46 -0.08 14.57 -13.63
C ARG A 46 -1.02 13.42 -13.36
N ALA A 47 -1.36 12.67 -14.40
CA ALA A 47 -2.14 11.44 -14.31
C ALA A 47 -1.70 10.48 -15.42
N GLU A 48 -1.46 9.23 -15.03
CA GLU A 48 -1.12 8.12 -15.94
C GLU A 48 -1.87 6.89 -15.44
N ASN A 49 -2.81 6.36 -16.23
CA ASN A 49 -3.68 5.25 -15.85
C ASN A 49 -4.37 5.45 -14.47
N ALA A 50 -4.60 6.71 -14.05
CA ALA A 50 -4.95 7.05 -12.69
C ALA A 50 -6.29 6.48 -12.22
N THR A 51 -7.19 6.18 -13.16
CA THR A 51 -8.52 5.61 -12.91
C THR A 51 -8.63 4.12 -13.27
N TYR A 52 -7.51 3.45 -13.55
CA TYR A 52 -7.51 1.99 -13.71
C TYR A 52 -7.68 1.32 -12.34
N PRO A 53 -8.54 0.28 -12.22
CA PRO A 53 -8.63 -0.55 -11.03
C PRO A 53 -7.29 -1.22 -10.74
N TRP A 54 -6.93 -1.29 -9.45
CA TRP A 54 -5.66 -1.83 -8.99
C TRP A 54 -5.82 -2.56 -7.66
N TYR A 55 -4.94 -3.51 -7.37
CA TYR A 55 -4.88 -4.13 -6.05
C TYR A 55 -4.14 -3.20 -5.08
N PRO A 56 -4.77 -2.74 -3.98
CA PRO A 56 -4.17 -1.75 -3.09
C PRO A 56 -2.98 -2.29 -2.29
N ALA A 57 -2.94 -3.59 -2.01
CA ALA A 57 -2.05 -4.14 -1.01
C ALA A 57 -2.12 -3.33 0.31
N SER A 58 -1.02 -3.18 1.04
CA SER A 58 -1.02 -2.46 2.34
C SER A 58 -1.32 -0.96 2.28
N THR A 59 -1.50 -0.33 1.11
CA THR A 59 -2.04 1.04 1.06
C THR A 59 -3.49 1.11 1.55
N THR A 60 -4.22 -0.02 1.57
CA THR A 60 -5.52 -0.22 2.25
C THR A 60 -5.53 0.32 3.67
N LYS A 61 -4.41 0.21 4.39
CA LYS A 61 -4.29 0.65 5.80
C LYS A 61 -4.48 2.16 6.00
N LEU A 62 -4.42 2.96 4.92
CA LEU A 62 -4.83 4.37 4.97
C LEU A 62 -6.34 4.49 5.20
N MET A 63 -7.17 3.62 4.61
CA MET A 63 -8.60 3.59 4.89
C MET A 63 -8.87 3.05 6.30
N THR A 64 -8.12 2.04 6.75
CA THR A 64 -8.20 1.55 8.15
C THR A 64 -7.87 2.67 9.14
N LEU A 65 -6.82 3.46 8.86
CA LEU A 65 -6.48 4.64 9.65
C LEU A 65 -7.63 5.65 9.64
N TYR A 66 -8.18 5.98 8.46
CA TYR A 66 -9.27 6.94 8.32
C TYR A 66 -10.51 6.57 9.14
N VAL A 67 -11.01 5.32 9.01
CA VAL A 67 -12.19 4.82 9.75
C VAL A 67 -11.91 4.78 11.25
N THR A 68 -10.70 4.38 11.66
CA THR A 68 -10.31 4.38 13.08
C THR A 68 -10.27 5.79 13.65
N LEU A 69 -9.66 6.76 12.94
CA LEU A 69 -9.63 8.16 13.37
C LEU A 69 -11.04 8.78 13.40
N GLN A 70 -11.91 8.40 12.45
CA GLN A 70 -13.31 8.80 12.46
C GLN A 70 -14.04 8.28 13.70
N ALA A 71 -13.80 7.04 14.11
CA ALA A 71 -14.36 6.46 15.32
C ALA A 71 -13.87 7.18 16.60
N VAL A 72 -12.58 7.59 16.61
CA VAL A 72 -12.03 8.43 17.69
C VAL A 72 -12.71 9.81 17.71
N LYS A 73 -12.81 10.48 16.57
CA LYS A 73 -13.43 11.80 16.44
C LYS A 73 -14.92 11.80 16.82
N GLN A 74 -15.61 10.68 16.61
CA GLN A 74 -17.00 10.45 17.02
C GLN A 74 -17.14 10.05 18.50
N GLY A 75 -16.04 9.86 19.24
CA GLY A 75 -16.07 9.45 20.65
C GLY A 75 -16.47 7.99 20.87
N ARG A 76 -16.56 7.16 19.81
CA ARG A 76 -16.85 5.71 19.92
C ARG A 76 -15.73 4.96 20.62
N ILE A 77 -14.50 5.39 20.40
CA ILE A 77 -13.27 4.87 21.00
C ILE A 77 -12.35 6.03 21.36
N THR A 78 -11.30 5.76 22.12
CA THR A 78 -10.20 6.71 22.40
C THR A 78 -8.87 6.12 22.00
N PHE A 79 -7.80 6.92 21.93
CA PHE A 79 -6.47 6.41 21.70
C PHE A 79 -5.97 5.46 22.80
N ASP A 80 -6.50 5.60 24.02
CA ASP A 80 -6.19 4.76 25.16
C ASP A 80 -7.06 3.49 25.25
N SER A 81 -8.09 3.37 24.40
CA SER A 81 -8.92 2.17 24.33
C SER A 81 -8.04 0.94 24.08
N LEU A 82 -8.21 -0.09 24.90
CA LEU A 82 -7.48 -1.35 24.85
C LEU A 82 -8.24 -2.36 24.00
N PHE A 83 -7.63 -2.79 22.90
CA PHE A 83 -8.14 -3.87 22.08
C PHE A 83 -7.32 -5.13 22.31
N THR A 84 -7.94 -6.29 22.21
CA THR A 84 -7.34 -7.58 22.49
C THR A 84 -7.04 -8.34 21.21
N VAL A 85 -5.80 -8.82 21.05
CA VAL A 85 -5.39 -9.63 19.90
C VAL A 85 -6.21 -10.91 19.86
N SER A 86 -7.01 -11.07 18.83
CA SER A 86 -7.84 -12.23 18.56
C SER A 86 -7.05 -13.36 17.88
N ARG A 87 -7.68 -14.53 17.71
CA ARG A 87 -7.12 -15.62 16.89
C ARG A 87 -6.97 -15.19 15.42
N ASN A 88 -7.94 -14.41 14.89
CA ASN A 88 -7.87 -13.91 13.52
C ASN A 88 -6.70 -12.94 13.34
N ALA A 89 -6.52 -11.99 14.27
CA ALA A 89 -5.40 -11.06 14.24
C ALA A 89 -4.05 -11.80 14.30
N MET A 90 -3.88 -12.76 15.22
CA MET A 90 -2.66 -13.54 15.34
C MET A 90 -2.36 -14.38 14.09
N ALA A 91 -3.40 -14.93 13.43
CA ALA A 91 -3.28 -15.78 12.25
C ALA A 91 -2.89 -15.03 10.98
N GLN A 92 -2.92 -13.69 10.97
CA GLN A 92 -2.61 -12.91 9.78
C GLN A 92 -1.23 -13.23 9.21
N GLY A 93 -1.15 -13.19 7.87
CA GLY A 93 0.11 -13.31 7.15
C GLY A 93 1.06 -12.14 7.44
N PRO A 94 2.37 -12.26 7.17
CA PRO A 94 3.30 -11.17 7.32
C PRO A 94 2.95 -10.01 6.33
N THR A 95 3.32 -8.76 6.70
CA THR A 95 4.07 -8.35 7.89
C THR A 95 3.16 -8.23 9.11
N LYS A 96 3.66 -8.55 10.30
CA LYS A 96 2.90 -8.47 11.55
C LYS A 96 3.79 -8.22 12.76
N MET A 97 3.22 -7.78 13.88
CA MET A 97 3.92 -7.70 15.16
C MET A 97 4.11 -9.08 15.78
N GLY A 98 3.13 -9.99 15.60
CA GLY A 98 3.20 -11.38 16.03
C GLY A 98 2.88 -11.56 17.52
N TYR A 99 1.99 -10.74 18.07
CA TYR A 99 1.55 -10.88 19.45
C TYR A 99 0.68 -12.11 19.66
N ALA A 100 0.77 -12.68 20.87
CA ALA A 100 -0.09 -13.79 21.27
C ALA A 100 -1.55 -13.36 21.43
N VAL A 101 -2.48 -14.29 21.25
CA VAL A 101 -3.91 -14.10 21.55
C VAL A 101 -4.05 -13.68 23.02
N GLY A 102 -4.93 -12.71 23.27
CA GLY A 102 -5.15 -12.14 24.60
C GLY A 102 -4.23 -10.95 24.93
N THR A 103 -3.20 -10.67 24.10
CA THR A 103 -2.38 -9.47 24.29
C THR A 103 -3.23 -8.22 24.09
N GLN A 104 -3.18 -7.28 25.01
CA GLN A 104 -3.87 -6.00 24.92
C GLN A 104 -2.96 -4.94 24.30
N VAL A 105 -3.50 -4.13 23.40
CA VAL A 105 -2.79 -3.04 22.73
C VAL A 105 -3.71 -1.83 22.67
N THR A 106 -3.19 -0.64 22.98
CA THR A 106 -3.96 0.60 22.82
C THR A 106 -4.16 0.93 21.33
N VAL A 107 -5.23 1.62 20.99
CA VAL A 107 -5.49 2.13 19.64
C VAL A 107 -4.30 2.93 19.13
N ASP A 108 -3.72 3.82 19.94
CA ASP A 108 -2.53 4.60 19.62
C ASP A 108 -1.34 3.73 19.18
N ASN A 109 -1.00 2.71 19.97
CA ASN A 109 0.12 1.83 19.66
C ASN A 109 -0.18 0.94 18.44
N ALA A 110 -1.43 0.47 18.29
CA ALA A 110 -1.83 -0.31 17.12
C ALA A 110 -1.71 0.49 15.82
N LEU A 111 -2.15 1.77 15.82
CA LEU A 111 -1.99 2.68 14.68
C LEU A 111 -0.52 2.90 14.32
N LYS A 112 0.35 3.17 15.30
CA LYS A 112 1.79 3.35 15.08
C LYS A 112 2.43 2.11 14.44
N MET A 113 2.15 0.93 14.99
CA MET A 113 2.66 -0.34 14.48
C MET A 113 2.11 -0.67 13.08
N MET A 114 0.82 -0.39 12.84
CA MET A 114 0.18 -0.58 11.54
C MET A 114 0.77 0.32 10.46
N MET A 115 1.00 1.58 10.77
CA MET A 115 1.49 2.55 9.77
C MET A 115 2.97 2.37 9.45
N VAL A 116 3.82 2.09 10.45
CA VAL A 116 5.27 1.99 10.25
C VAL A 116 5.69 0.61 9.76
N LYS A 117 5.32 -0.46 10.51
CA LYS A 117 5.68 -1.83 10.15
C LYS A 117 4.70 -2.47 9.16
N SER A 118 3.64 -1.76 8.78
CA SER A 118 2.58 -2.34 7.93
C SER A 118 1.89 -3.56 8.57
N ALA A 119 1.81 -3.61 9.90
CA ALA A 119 1.39 -4.77 10.67
C ALA A 119 -0.05 -5.19 10.39
N ASN A 120 -0.24 -6.36 9.75
CA ASN A 120 -1.54 -6.90 9.35
C ASN A 120 -2.40 -7.30 10.55
N ASP A 121 -1.77 -7.85 11.59
CA ASP A 121 -2.42 -8.20 12.85
C ASP A 121 -2.97 -6.97 13.60
N MET A 122 -2.28 -5.84 13.51
CA MET A 122 -2.76 -4.58 14.10
C MET A 122 -3.92 -3.98 13.31
N ALA A 123 -3.95 -4.13 11.98
CA ALA A 123 -5.09 -3.71 11.18
C ALA A 123 -6.36 -4.51 11.51
N VAL A 124 -6.24 -5.83 11.69
CA VAL A 124 -7.35 -6.69 12.11
C VAL A 124 -7.78 -6.40 13.54
N LEU A 125 -6.83 -6.20 14.46
CA LEU A 125 -7.12 -5.80 15.84
C LEU A 125 -7.95 -4.50 15.89
N LEU A 126 -7.59 -3.50 15.07
CA LEU A 126 -8.35 -2.25 14.98
C LEU A 126 -9.73 -2.47 14.40
N ALA A 127 -9.86 -3.25 13.34
CA ALA A 127 -11.15 -3.56 12.70
C ALA A 127 -12.12 -4.26 13.67
N GLU A 128 -11.66 -5.31 14.34
CA GLU A 128 -12.46 -6.04 15.33
C GLU A 128 -12.80 -5.18 16.55
N GLY A 129 -11.89 -4.30 16.97
CA GLY A 129 -12.10 -3.41 18.10
C GLY A 129 -13.04 -2.24 17.83
N VAL A 130 -13.10 -1.74 16.60
CA VAL A 130 -13.92 -0.59 16.20
C VAL A 130 -15.36 -1.01 15.86
N ASP A 131 -15.52 -2.06 15.04
CA ASP A 131 -16.82 -2.46 14.49
C ASP A 131 -17.19 -3.93 14.79
N GLY A 132 -16.44 -4.59 15.68
CA GLY A 132 -16.73 -5.93 16.18
C GLY A 132 -16.31 -7.08 15.27
N SER A 133 -16.15 -6.85 13.95
CA SER A 133 -15.66 -7.87 13.00
C SER A 133 -14.91 -7.25 11.82
N ILE A 134 -14.17 -8.08 11.09
CA ILE A 134 -13.49 -7.69 9.85
C ILE A 134 -14.51 -7.27 8.80
N GLU A 135 -15.61 -8.01 8.68
CA GLU A 135 -16.65 -7.81 7.67
C GLU A 135 -17.37 -6.47 7.88
N ASN A 136 -17.83 -6.18 9.11
CA ASN A 136 -18.46 -4.92 9.44
C ASN A 136 -17.54 -3.72 9.18
N PHE A 137 -16.27 -3.86 9.56
CA PHE A 137 -15.28 -2.81 9.34
C PHE A 137 -14.99 -2.60 7.84
N ALA A 138 -14.90 -3.67 7.04
CA ALA A 138 -14.72 -3.60 5.59
C ALA A 138 -15.91 -2.93 4.90
N ASP A 139 -17.13 -3.22 5.37
CA ASP A 139 -18.34 -2.52 4.93
C ASP A 139 -18.29 -1.03 5.24
N ASP A 140 -17.85 -0.64 6.45
CA ASP A 140 -17.70 0.77 6.83
C ASP A 140 -16.58 1.45 6.02
N MET A 141 -15.46 0.75 5.76
CA MET A 141 -14.41 1.22 4.85
C MET A 141 -14.97 1.52 3.45
N THR A 142 -15.76 0.60 2.88
CA THR A 142 -16.33 0.76 1.53
C THR A 142 -17.39 1.87 1.49
N LYS A 143 -18.29 1.95 2.48
CA LYS A 143 -19.26 3.04 2.62
C LYS A 143 -18.55 4.40 2.76
N THR A 144 -17.49 4.44 3.55
CA THR A 144 -16.66 5.64 3.72
C THR A 144 -15.96 6.03 2.42
N ALA A 145 -15.40 5.07 1.68
CA ALA A 145 -14.80 5.32 0.38
C ALA A 145 -15.80 5.96 -0.59
N HIS A 146 -16.99 5.40 -0.71
CA HIS A 146 -18.00 5.96 -1.61
C HIS A 146 -18.46 7.37 -1.17
N ARG A 147 -18.59 7.61 0.14
CA ARG A 147 -18.90 8.94 0.68
C ARG A 147 -17.82 9.98 0.36
N LEU A 148 -16.55 9.56 0.31
CA LEU A 148 -15.42 10.40 -0.07
C LEU A 148 -15.31 10.63 -1.59
N GLY A 149 -16.10 9.93 -2.41
CA GLY A 149 -16.02 10.00 -3.87
C GLY A 149 -15.04 9.00 -4.50
N MET A 150 -14.59 8.01 -3.75
CA MET A 150 -13.74 6.90 -4.21
C MET A 150 -14.60 5.83 -4.91
N THR A 151 -15.13 6.17 -6.07
CA THR A 151 -16.17 5.38 -6.76
C THR A 151 -15.68 4.04 -7.33
N GLN A 152 -14.37 3.82 -7.40
CA GLN A 152 -13.75 2.59 -7.90
C GLN A 152 -13.14 1.74 -6.78
N SER A 153 -13.38 2.10 -5.52
CA SER A 153 -12.80 1.43 -4.37
C SER A 153 -13.80 0.53 -3.69
N ASN A 154 -13.37 -0.70 -3.42
CA ASN A 154 -14.08 -1.67 -2.61
C ASN A 154 -13.08 -2.34 -1.66
N PHE A 155 -13.42 -2.41 -0.38
CA PHE A 155 -12.58 -3.00 0.65
C PHE A 155 -13.24 -4.26 1.22
N VAL A 156 -12.47 -5.33 1.31
CA VAL A 156 -12.93 -6.65 1.81
C VAL A 156 -12.23 -6.99 3.12
N ASN A 157 -11.08 -6.36 3.37
CA ASN A 157 -10.33 -6.54 4.61
C ASN A 157 -9.55 -5.27 4.98
N PRO A 158 -9.15 -5.11 6.26
CA PRO A 158 -8.49 -3.88 6.74
C PRO A 158 -7.01 -3.79 6.42
N ASN A 159 -6.36 -4.85 5.94
CA ASN A 159 -4.90 -4.92 5.81
C ASN A 159 -4.40 -4.94 4.37
N GLY A 160 -5.27 -5.22 3.39
CA GLY A 160 -4.92 -5.26 1.96
C GLY A 160 -4.28 -6.57 1.50
N LEU A 161 -4.40 -7.65 2.28
CA LEU A 161 -4.05 -8.98 1.80
C LEU A 161 -4.95 -9.38 0.63
N PRO A 162 -4.49 -10.26 -0.26
CA PRO A 162 -5.26 -10.70 -1.41
C PRO A 162 -6.65 -11.22 -1.02
N ALA A 163 -7.68 -10.64 -1.62
CA ALA A 163 -9.06 -11.09 -1.51
C ALA A 163 -9.81 -10.63 -2.77
N ASP A 164 -10.77 -11.43 -3.22
CA ASP A 164 -11.60 -11.09 -4.37
C ASP A 164 -12.39 -9.81 -4.08
N GLY A 165 -12.38 -8.88 -5.01
CA GLY A 165 -13.05 -7.59 -4.86
C GLY A 165 -12.26 -6.53 -4.08
N GLN A 166 -11.08 -6.81 -3.53
CA GLN A 166 -10.21 -5.81 -2.88
C GLN A 166 -9.56 -4.91 -3.94
N LEU A 167 -10.19 -3.78 -4.27
CA LEU A 167 -9.78 -2.91 -5.38
C LEU A 167 -9.78 -1.43 -4.98
N VAL A 168 -8.89 -0.67 -5.63
CA VAL A 168 -8.82 0.80 -5.60
C VAL A 168 -8.38 1.32 -6.97
N SER A 169 -8.27 2.65 -7.12
CA SER A 169 -7.53 3.30 -8.22
C SER A 169 -6.51 4.30 -7.64
N ALA A 170 -5.53 4.73 -8.44
CA ALA A 170 -4.59 5.76 -8.01
C ALA A 170 -5.33 7.09 -7.72
N ARG A 171 -6.37 7.41 -8.51
CA ARG A 171 -7.29 8.50 -8.25
C ARG A 171 -7.92 8.41 -6.86
N ASP A 172 -8.51 7.27 -6.54
CA ASP A 172 -9.23 7.09 -5.28
C ASP A 172 -8.27 7.13 -4.08
N MET A 173 -7.08 6.58 -4.22
CA MET A 173 -6.06 6.67 -3.17
C MET A 173 -5.57 8.11 -2.96
N ALA A 174 -5.55 8.95 -4.00
CA ALA A 174 -5.25 10.37 -3.87
C ALA A 174 -6.39 11.13 -3.15
N ILE A 175 -7.64 10.78 -3.41
CA ILE A 175 -8.82 11.30 -2.70
C ILE A 175 -8.73 10.93 -1.20
N LEU A 176 -8.41 9.68 -0.88
CA LEU A 176 -8.26 9.23 0.51
C LEU A 176 -7.13 9.97 1.24
N ALA A 177 -5.97 10.11 0.58
CA ALA A 177 -4.84 10.83 1.16
C ALA A 177 -5.20 12.30 1.44
N ARG A 178 -5.90 12.95 0.49
CA ARG A 178 -6.41 14.30 0.64
C ARG A 178 -7.41 14.41 1.80
N ALA A 179 -8.34 13.46 1.91
CA ALA A 179 -9.30 13.40 3.00
C ALA A 179 -8.62 13.24 4.37
N LEU A 180 -7.59 12.37 4.48
CA LEU A 180 -6.80 12.24 5.72
C LEU A 180 -6.16 13.56 6.13
N ILE A 181 -5.59 14.32 5.19
CA ILE A 181 -4.93 15.61 5.45
C ILE A 181 -5.95 16.65 5.92
N HIS A 182 -7.14 16.71 5.31
CA HIS A 182 -8.14 17.73 5.60
C HIS A 182 -9.00 17.42 6.83
N ASP A 183 -9.40 16.16 7.00
CA ASP A 183 -10.34 15.76 8.05
C ASP A 183 -9.64 15.49 9.40
N PHE A 184 -8.32 15.18 9.35
CA PHE A 184 -7.53 14.74 10.50
C PHE A 184 -6.13 15.40 10.55
N PRO A 185 -5.99 16.72 10.34
CA PRO A 185 -4.69 17.39 10.33
C PRO A 185 -3.94 17.22 11.66
N GLU A 186 -4.67 17.18 12.79
CA GLU A 186 -4.14 16.99 14.14
C GLU A 186 -3.53 15.61 14.37
N TYR A 187 -3.87 14.63 13.53
CA TYR A 187 -3.37 13.27 13.62
C TYR A 187 -2.33 12.92 12.54
N SER A 188 -1.83 13.93 11.85
CA SER A 188 -0.81 13.78 10.78
C SER A 188 0.43 13.01 11.23
N PHE A 189 0.74 13.05 12.52
CA PHE A 189 1.82 12.30 13.13
C PHE A 189 1.84 10.82 12.73
N TYR A 190 0.68 10.13 12.62
CA TYR A 190 0.64 8.71 12.36
C TYR A 190 1.23 8.29 11.00
N TRP A 191 1.16 9.14 9.98
CA TRP A 191 1.73 8.85 8.67
C TRP A 191 3.10 9.48 8.42
N HIS A 192 3.62 10.26 9.42
CA HIS A 192 4.95 10.86 9.39
C HIS A 192 6.03 10.03 10.12
N ILE A 193 5.66 9.01 10.88
CA ILE A 193 6.59 8.27 11.77
C ILE A 193 7.65 7.58 10.93
N PRO A 194 8.95 7.93 11.05
CA PRO A 194 10.01 7.33 10.25
C PRO A 194 10.46 5.96 10.76
N ALA A 195 10.28 5.69 12.06
CA ALA A 195 10.62 4.41 12.67
C ALA A 195 9.88 4.22 14.01
N ILE A 196 9.69 2.96 14.41
CA ILE A 196 9.23 2.59 15.75
C ILE A 196 10.30 1.78 16.47
N LYS A 197 10.30 1.88 17.81
CA LYS A 197 11.14 1.07 18.71
C LYS A 197 10.23 0.18 19.56
N TYR A 198 10.41 -1.13 19.45
CA TYR A 198 9.75 -2.12 20.27
C TYR A 198 10.78 -2.97 21.01
N GLY A 199 10.87 -2.79 22.31
CA GLY A 199 11.96 -3.32 23.11
C GLY A 199 13.33 -2.82 22.60
N ARG A 200 14.20 -3.74 22.19
CA ARG A 200 15.52 -3.43 21.60
C ARG A 200 15.51 -3.30 20.08
N ARG A 201 14.39 -3.59 19.42
CA ARG A 201 14.29 -3.58 17.96
C ARG A 201 13.81 -2.23 17.48
N ILE A 202 14.54 -1.66 16.51
CA ILE A 202 14.12 -0.50 15.73
C ILE A 202 13.62 -1.03 14.38
N VAL A 203 12.40 -0.64 14.01
CA VAL A 203 11.79 -0.96 12.73
C VAL A 203 11.58 0.33 11.98
N ARG A 204 12.22 0.50 10.83
CA ARG A 204 12.07 1.64 9.95
C ARG A 204 10.75 1.56 9.19
N ASN A 205 10.22 2.72 8.80
CA ASN A 205 9.09 2.79 7.89
C ASN A 205 9.51 2.30 6.49
N TYR A 206 8.66 1.51 5.85
CA TYR A 206 8.89 1.06 4.47
C TYR A 206 8.75 2.17 3.43
N ASN A 207 8.23 3.34 3.80
CA ASN A 207 8.28 4.55 2.98
C ASN A 207 9.66 5.19 3.07
N THR A 208 10.55 4.80 2.18
CA THR A 208 11.94 5.26 2.13
C THR A 208 12.10 6.72 1.69
N LEU A 209 11.02 7.42 1.31
CA LEU A 209 11.06 8.87 1.09
C LEU A 209 11.24 9.64 2.40
N LEU A 210 10.68 9.10 3.51
CA LEU A 210 10.81 9.73 4.83
C LEU A 210 12.27 9.80 5.25
N GLY A 211 12.76 11.04 5.41
CA GLY A 211 14.16 11.32 5.75
C GLY A 211 15.15 11.25 4.60
N ARG A 212 14.70 11.00 3.34
CA ARG A 212 15.56 10.99 2.15
C ARG A 212 15.13 11.98 1.07
N TYR A 213 13.84 12.23 0.91
CA TYR A 213 13.33 13.21 -0.05
C TYR A 213 12.96 14.50 0.69
N PRO A 214 13.49 15.67 0.27
CA PRO A 214 13.21 16.92 0.96
C PRO A 214 11.73 17.24 1.05
N GLY A 215 11.23 17.44 2.27
CA GLY A 215 9.82 17.73 2.54
C GLY A 215 8.89 16.52 2.57
N ALA A 216 9.39 15.27 2.37
CA ALA A 216 8.56 14.08 2.48
C ALA A 216 7.95 13.95 3.87
N ASP A 217 6.62 13.83 3.91
CA ASP A 217 5.81 13.85 5.13
C ASP A 217 4.70 12.77 5.17
N GLY A 218 4.79 11.74 4.34
CA GLY A 218 3.85 10.59 4.35
C GLY A 218 3.93 9.74 3.09
N MET A 219 3.09 8.73 2.91
CA MET A 219 2.13 8.21 3.88
C MET A 219 2.29 6.69 4.07
N LYS A 220 2.05 5.87 3.02
CA LYS A 220 1.99 4.41 3.15
C LYS A 220 2.42 3.68 1.89
N THR A 221 3.16 2.60 2.09
CA THR A 221 3.56 1.64 1.05
C THR A 221 2.63 0.43 1.04
N GLY A 222 2.69 -0.34 -0.04
CA GLY A 222 2.02 -1.62 -0.17
C GLY A 222 2.71 -2.51 -1.20
N PHE A 223 2.64 -3.82 -0.96
CA PHE A 223 3.19 -4.82 -1.87
C PHE A 223 2.43 -6.14 -1.75
N ILE A 224 1.98 -6.65 -2.87
CA ILE A 224 1.66 -8.07 -3.12
C ILE A 224 2.12 -8.38 -4.55
N CYS A 225 2.41 -9.64 -4.87
CA CYS A 225 2.91 -10.00 -6.20
C CYS A 225 1.98 -9.55 -7.33
N ALA A 226 0.66 -9.62 -7.12
CA ALA A 226 -0.32 -9.20 -8.12
C ALA A 226 -0.37 -7.68 -8.34
N SER A 227 -0.09 -6.87 -7.30
CA SER A 227 -0.12 -5.39 -7.43
C SER A 227 1.20 -4.78 -7.87
N GLY A 228 2.33 -5.48 -7.68
CA GLY A 228 3.63 -4.82 -7.64
C GLY A 228 3.79 -3.91 -6.41
N PHE A 229 4.77 -3.01 -6.45
CA PHE A 229 5.08 -2.10 -5.36
C PHE A 229 4.27 -0.80 -5.47
N ASN A 230 3.47 -0.51 -4.43
CA ASN A 230 2.57 0.64 -4.33
C ASN A 230 3.07 1.65 -3.31
N LEU A 231 2.76 2.94 -3.51
CA LEU A 231 3.06 4.02 -2.59
C LEU A 231 2.03 5.15 -2.73
N VAL A 232 1.50 5.59 -1.61
CA VAL A 232 0.90 6.91 -1.46
C VAL A 232 1.91 7.76 -0.71
N ALA A 233 2.41 8.81 -1.35
CA ALA A 233 3.42 9.71 -0.82
C ALA A 233 2.90 11.14 -0.74
N THR A 234 3.37 11.87 0.27
CA THR A 234 3.14 13.31 0.41
C THR A 234 4.45 14.02 0.68
N ALA A 235 4.51 15.27 0.24
CA ALA A 235 5.62 16.15 0.57
C ALA A 235 5.14 17.61 0.64
N THR A 236 5.74 18.37 1.58
CA THR A 236 5.44 19.78 1.78
C THR A 236 6.72 20.63 1.58
N ARG A 237 6.62 21.64 0.72
CA ARG A 237 7.69 22.64 0.52
C ARG A 237 7.08 24.04 0.39
N ASN A 238 7.61 25.00 1.11
CA ASN A 238 7.18 26.40 1.06
C ASN A 238 5.66 26.58 1.23
N GLY A 239 5.06 25.81 2.13
CA GLY A 239 3.61 25.83 2.39
C GLY A 239 2.74 25.13 1.34
N ARG A 240 3.31 24.59 0.26
CA ARG A 240 2.61 23.82 -0.75
C ARG A 240 2.77 22.33 -0.48
N GLN A 241 1.66 21.60 -0.33
CA GLN A 241 1.66 20.14 -0.13
C GLN A 241 1.18 19.43 -1.39
N LEU A 242 1.91 18.40 -1.80
CA LEU A 242 1.62 17.56 -2.94
C LEU A 242 1.36 16.11 -2.50
N ILE A 243 0.47 15.43 -3.20
CA ILE A 243 0.15 14.01 -3.02
C ILE A 243 0.53 13.28 -4.31
N ALA A 244 1.42 12.30 -4.21
CA ALA A 244 1.79 11.42 -5.31
C ALA A 244 1.36 9.98 -4.99
N VAL A 245 0.59 9.36 -5.89
CA VAL A 245 0.25 7.94 -5.82
C VAL A 245 0.97 7.21 -6.94
N VAL A 246 1.64 6.13 -6.60
CA VAL A 246 2.33 5.24 -7.55
C VAL A 246 1.88 3.81 -7.27
N LEU A 247 1.31 3.14 -8.25
CA LEU A 247 0.88 1.76 -8.17
C LEU A 247 1.58 0.92 -9.24
N GLY A 248 2.00 -0.28 -8.90
CA GLY A 248 2.52 -1.24 -9.87
C GLY A 248 3.99 -1.09 -10.23
N SER A 249 4.81 -0.48 -9.40
CA SER A 249 6.25 -0.44 -9.65
C SER A 249 6.89 -1.83 -9.56
N PRO A 250 7.97 -2.09 -10.33
CA PRO A 250 8.63 -3.40 -10.37
C PRO A 250 9.49 -3.68 -9.12
N SER A 251 9.87 -2.66 -8.37
CA SER A 251 10.63 -2.75 -7.12
C SER A 251 10.30 -1.60 -6.20
N GLY A 252 10.64 -1.72 -4.94
CA GLY A 252 10.46 -0.65 -3.99
C GLY A 252 11.35 0.55 -4.29
N ALA A 253 12.63 0.34 -4.73
CA ALA A 253 13.50 1.43 -5.17
C ALA A 253 12.89 2.19 -6.36
N ALA A 254 12.39 1.50 -7.38
CA ALA A 254 11.73 2.12 -8.53
C ALA A 254 10.47 2.92 -8.10
N ARG A 255 9.70 2.39 -7.14
CA ARG A 255 8.55 3.06 -6.54
C ARG A 255 8.93 4.39 -5.88
N ALA A 256 9.99 4.39 -5.06
CA ALA A 256 10.47 5.58 -4.37
C ALA A 256 11.00 6.64 -5.36
N VAL A 257 11.78 6.22 -6.35
CA VAL A 257 12.29 7.11 -7.42
C VAL A 257 11.13 7.73 -8.21
N LYS A 258 10.16 6.92 -8.67
CA LYS A 258 9.01 7.44 -9.45
C LYS A 258 8.21 8.45 -8.63
N ALA A 259 7.97 8.19 -7.34
CA ALA A 259 7.26 9.14 -6.47
C ALA A 259 8.05 10.43 -6.26
N ALA A 260 9.37 10.36 -6.04
CA ALA A 260 10.23 11.53 -5.91
C ALA A 260 10.24 12.36 -7.21
N GLU A 261 10.30 11.73 -8.38
CA GLU A 261 10.24 12.42 -9.69
C GLU A 261 8.89 13.11 -9.92
N LEU A 262 7.78 12.48 -9.53
CA LEU A 262 6.46 13.09 -9.60
C LEU A 262 6.39 14.33 -8.71
N LEU A 263 6.79 14.20 -7.44
CA LEU A 263 6.79 15.31 -6.47
C LEU A 263 7.69 16.44 -6.94
N GLU A 264 8.94 16.15 -7.36
CA GLU A 264 9.88 17.13 -7.86
C GLU A 264 9.34 17.86 -9.09
N GLY A 265 8.80 17.13 -10.06
CA GLY A 265 8.16 17.71 -11.23
C GLY A 265 6.98 18.62 -10.87
N GLY A 266 6.24 18.29 -9.80
CA GLY A 266 5.14 19.12 -9.30
C GLY A 266 5.64 20.41 -8.62
N PHE A 267 6.67 20.33 -7.79
CA PHE A 267 7.26 21.51 -7.15
C PHE A 267 7.95 22.46 -8.13
N GLN A 268 8.48 21.92 -9.24
CA GLN A 268 9.14 22.71 -10.30
C GLN A 268 8.14 23.35 -11.28
N GLN A 269 6.85 22.98 -11.25
CA GLN A 269 5.85 23.63 -12.09
C GLN A 269 5.68 25.11 -11.71
N ASN A 270 6.19 25.97 -12.57
CA ASN A 270 6.13 27.44 -12.44
C ASN A 270 4.80 27.98 -13.02
N SER A 271 4.59 29.28 -12.87
CA SER A 271 3.44 30.08 -13.32
C SER A 271 3.07 29.93 -14.82
N LEU A 272 3.90 29.25 -15.63
CA LEU A 272 3.62 28.96 -17.06
C LEU A 272 2.73 27.75 -17.28
N THR A 273 2.22 27.11 -16.24
CA THR A 273 1.31 25.94 -16.35
C THR A 273 -0.04 26.30 -17.01
N TRP A 274 -0.35 27.59 -17.18
CA TRP A 274 -1.51 28.03 -17.94
C TRP A 274 -1.44 27.68 -19.45
N LEU A 275 -0.22 27.39 -19.97
CA LEU A 275 0.00 26.94 -21.36
C LEU A 275 -0.29 25.43 -21.55
N THR A 276 -0.40 24.66 -20.47
CA THR A 276 -0.74 23.24 -20.55
C THR A 276 -2.22 23.04 -20.27
N PRO A 277 -2.93 22.14 -21.02
CA PRO A 277 -4.32 21.85 -20.73
C PRO A 277 -4.50 21.47 -19.26
N ALA A 278 -5.49 22.09 -18.60
CA ALA A 278 -5.83 21.75 -17.23
C ALA A 278 -6.43 20.34 -17.17
N LEU A 279 -5.84 19.45 -16.37
CA LEU A 279 -6.37 18.09 -16.14
C LEU A 279 -7.58 18.09 -15.18
N GLY A 280 -7.99 19.27 -14.69
CA GLY A 280 -9.10 19.42 -13.74
C GLY A 280 -8.69 19.04 -12.31
N THR A 281 -9.68 18.62 -11.53
CA THR A 281 -9.49 18.12 -10.16
C THR A 281 -9.60 16.61 -10.11
N VAL A 282 -9.05 16.00 -9.06
CA VAL A 282 -9.06 14.56 -8.84
C VAL A 282 -10.48 13.98 -8.83
N ASP A 283 -11.44 14.76 -8.34
CA ASP A 283 -12.85 14.36 -8.26
C ASP A 283 -13.50 14.19 -9.65
N ASN A 284 -13.02 14.95 -10.66
CA ASN A 284 -13.58 15.00 -12.01
C ASN A 284 -12.95 14.01 -13.00
N LEU A 285 -11.95 13.24 -12.58
CA LEU A 285 -11.39 12.19 -13.44
C LEU A 285 -12.39 11.06 -13.63
N THR A 286 -12.67 10.73 -14.89
CA THR A 286 -13.65 9.69 -15.26
C THR A 286 -13.15 8.30 -14.88
N PRO A 287 -13.89 7.53 -14.08
CA PRO A 287 -13.59 6.14 -13.78
C PRO A 287 -13.59 5.25 -15.02
N ILE A 288 -12.67 4.30 -15.06
CA ILE A 288 -12.59 3.27 -16.12
C ILE A 288 -13.08 1.96 -15.52
N ASN A 289 -13.98 1.29 -16.25
CA ASN A 289 -14.39 -0.08 -15.93
C ASN A 289 -13.49 -1.06 -16.69
N ALA A 290 -12.54 -1.65 -15.98
CA ALA A 290 -11.60 -2.63 -16.51
C ALA A 290 -11.21 -3.60 -15.40
N ASP A 291 -10.65 -4.75 -15.75
CA ASP A 291 -10.05 -5.66 -14.79
C ASP A 291 -8.69 -5.11 -14.30
N PRO A 292 -8.35 -5.29 -13.01
CA PRO A 292 -7.06 -4.90 -12.49
C PRO A 292 -5.95 -5.76 -13.13
N PRO A 293 -4.81 -5.17 -13.55
CA PRO A 293 -3.69 -5.96 -14.06
C PRO A 293 -3.09 -6.82 -12.97
N ASN A 294 -2.73 -8.06 -13.32
CA ASN A 294 -2.02 -8.97 -12.43
C ASN A 294 -0.54 -8.99 -12.80
N LEU A 295 0.30 -8.40 -11.95
CA LEU A 295 1.74 -8.29 -12.15
C LEU A 295 2.53 -9.46 -11.56
N HIS A 296 1.87 -10.53 -11.08
CA HIS A 296 2.49 -11.63 -10.35
C HIS A 296 3.75 -12.17 -11.06
N ASP A 297 3.63 -12.52 -12.33
CA ASP A 297 4.74 -13.15 -13.08
C ASP A 297 5.89 -12.17 -13.37
N GLN A 298 5.58 -10.88 -13.48
CA GLN A 298 6.58 -9.83 -13.70
C GLN A 298 7.36 -9.51 -12.43
N VAL A 299 6.67 -9.52 -11.27
CA VAL A 299 7.24 -9.06 -10.00
C VAL A 299 7.75 -10.21 -9.14
N CYS A 300 7.07 -11.35 -9.14
CA CYS A 300 7.41 -12.52 -8.31
C CYS A 300 7.71 -13.78 -9.13
N GLY A 301 7.78 -13.67 -10.46
CA GLY A 301 8.02 -14.81 -11.35
C GLY A 301 9.40 -15.44 -11.21
N PRO A 302 9.64 -16.58 -11.89
CA PRO A 302 10.84 -17.42 -11.72
C PRO A 302 12.16 -16.73 -12.17
N HIS A 303 12.07 -15.65 -12.91
CA HIS A 303 13.26 -14.91 -13.37
C HIS A 303 13.86 -13.98 -12.30
N ARG A 304 13.22 -13.84 -11.15
CA ARG A 304 13.70 -12.99 -10.06
C ARG A 304 14.71 -13.76 -9.19
N LYS A 305 15.88 -13.15 -8.94
CA LYS A 305 16.96 -13.77 -8.15
C LYS A 305 16.67 -13.88 -6.65
N ARG A 306 15.74 -13.04 -6.13
CA ARG A 306 15.31 -13.03 -4.72
C ARG A 306 13.79 -12.91 -4.64
N PRO A 307 13.14 -13.50 -3.63
CA PRO A 307 11.72 -13.25 -3.38
C PRO A 307 11.47 -11.75 -3.19
N ALA A 308 10.43 -11.23 -3.82
CA ALA A 308 10.02 -9.85 -3.61
C ALA A 308 9.42 -9.70 -2.21
N ALA A 309 9.83 -8.66 -1.48
CA ALA A 309 9.33 -8.33 -0.15
C ALA A 309 9.12 -6.82 -0.02
N GLU A 310 8.21 -6.40 0.86
CA GLU A 310 7.89 -4.98 1.05
C GLU A 310 9.08 -4.18 1.61
N ASP A 311 9.98 -4.82 2.34
CA ASP A 311 11.18 -4.27 2.96
C ASP A 311 12.44 -4.34 2.08
N GLU A 312 12.31 -4.75 0.82
CA GLU A 312 13.44 -4.91 -0.12
C GLU A 312 14.31 -3.66 -0.26
N ASP A 313 13.74 -2.48 -0.03
CA ASP A 313 14.42 -1.19 -0.19
C ASP A 313 15.15 -0.70 1.04
N VAL A 314 14.82 -1.25 2.20
CA VAL A 314 15.38 -0.77 3.47
C VAL A 314 16.85 -1.17 3.59
N ASP A 315 17.24 -2.27 2.92
CA ASP A 315 18.61 -2.84 2.96
C ASP A 315 19.40 -2.64 1.66
N ALA A 316 18.77 -2.22 0.55
CA ALA A 316 19.43 -2.03 -0.73
C ALA A 316 19.91 -0.59 -0.90
N GLY A 317 21.19 -0.35 -0.73
CA GLY A 317 21.88 0.77 -1.34
C GLY A 317 21.75 0.63 -2.87
N GLY A 318 20.81 1.38 -3.47
CA GLY A 318 20.29 1.09 -4.78
C GLY A 318 21.27 1.29 -5.94
N GLU A 319 21.34 0.31 -6.81
CA GLU A 319 21.72 0.51 -8.20
C GLU A 319 20.49 0.98 -8.98
N ALA A 320 20.50 2.25 -9.39
CA ALA A 320 19.49 2.82 -10.25
C ALA A 320 19.65 2.31 -11.69
N ALA A 321 18.54 1.83 -12.27
CA ALA A 321 18.49 1.55 -13.71
C ALA A 321 18.67 2.87 -14.48
N ALA A 322 19.73 2.99 -15.25
CA ALA A 322 20.03 4.11 -16.13
C ALA A 322 18.98 4.20 -17.25
N GLY A 323 18.24 5.30 -17.27
CA GLY A 323 17.36 5.64 -18.39
C GLY A 323 18.18 5.97 -19.64
N VAL A 324 17.68 5.57 -20.82
CA VAL A 324 18.31 5.84 -22.11
C VAL A 324 18.13 7.33 -22.44
N ASP A 325 19.21 8.11 -22.34
CA ASP A 325 19.24 9.51 -22.76
C ASP A 325 19.31 9.62 -24.29
N THR A 326 18.39 10.36 -24.89
CA THR A 326 18.47 10.71 -26.30
C THR A 326 19.34 11.96 -26.51
N PRO A 327 20.06 12.10 -27.67
CA PRO A 327 20.97 13.23 -27.91
C PRO A 327 20.35 14.63 -27.82
N PHE A 328 19.03 14.72 -28.01
CA PHE A 328 18.31 16.00 -27.95
C PHE A 328 18.05 16.46 -26.51
N SER A 329 17.90 15.52 -25.56
CA SER A 329 17.76 15.86 -24.13
C SER A 329 19.06 16.41 -23.55
N ALA A 330 20.22 15.98 -24.07
CA ALA A 330 21.54 16.45 -23.64
C ALA A 330 21.81 17.92 -24.02
N LEU A 331 21.28 18.39 -25.18
CA LEU A 331 21.46 19.77 -25.62
C LEU A 331 20.63 20.76 -24.80
N LEU A 332 19.41 20.38 -24.39
CA LEU A 332 18.57 21.22 -23.54
C LEU A 332 19.04 21.25 -22.07
N SER A 333 19.72 20.20 -21.61
CA SER A 333 20.26 20.15 -20.24
C SER A 333 21.49 21.00 -20.04
N SER A 334 22.24 21.35 -21.13
CA SER A 334 23.43 22.21 -21.04
C SER A 334 23.10 23.69 -20.78
N LEU A 335 21.86 24.12 -20.97
CA LEU A 335 21.41 25.51 -20.76
C LEU A 335 20.78 25.76 -19.36
N ARG A 336 20.64 24.76 -18.53
CA ARG A 336 20.06 24.84 -17.19
C ARG A 336 20.95 24.06 -16.22
N ALA A 337 21.14 24.59 -14.99
CA ALA A 337 21.80 23.78 -13.97
C ALA A 337 21.13 22.41 -13.87
N PRO A 338 21.89 21.31 -13.88
CA PRO A 338 21.30 19.96 -13.90
C PRO A 338 20.45 19.78 -12.65
N THR A 339 19.13 19.71 -12.82
CA THR A 339 18.23 19.28 -11.75
C THR A 339 18.49 17.81 -11.49
N PRO A 340 18.63 17.38 -10.21
CA PRO A 340 18.77 15.98 -9.87
C PRO A 340 17.62 15.17 -10.49
N LYS A 341 17.89 13.99 -11.02
CA LYS A 341 16.89 13.08 -11.58
C LYS A 341 17.08 11.69 -11.00
N GLY A 342 16.01 10.92 -11.00
CA GLY A 342 16.05 9.54 -10.56
C GLY A 342 16.51 9.38 -9.11
N ALA A 343 17.40 8.42 -8.85
CA ALA A 343 17.90 8.12 -7.52
C ALA A 343 18.67 9.30 -6.86
N ALA A 344 19.22 10.23 -7.65
CA ALA A 344 19.91 11.43 -7.13
C ALA A 344 18.96 12.41 -6.39
N LEU A 345 17.64 12.23 -6.52
CA LEU A 345 16.64 12.95 -5.72
C LEU A 345 16.56 12.45 -4.27
N LEU A 346 17.10 11.28 -3.97
CA LEU A 346 17.04 10.65 -2.67
C LEU A 346 18.41 10.76 -1.98
N SER A 347 18.47 11.55 -0.92
CA SER A 347 19.64 11.62 -0.07
C SER A 347 19.87 10.33 0.72
N ASP A 348 21.06 10.20 1.33
CA ASP A 348 21.29 9.14 2.31
C ASP A 348 20.35 9.27 3.51
N LEU A 349 20.03 8.14 4.13
CA LEU A 349 19.19 8.11 5.33
C LEU A 349 19.91 8.82 6.48
N GLY A 350 19.36 9.93 6.92
CA GLY A 350 19.84 10.64 8.11
C GLY A 350 19.57 9.87 9.42
N ALA A 351 20.03 10.44 10.55
CA ALA A 351 19.68 9.94 11.86
C ALA A 351 18.17 10.00 12.08
N ILE A 352 17.56 8.92 12.56
CA ILE A 352 16.13 8.80 12.80
C ILE A 352 15.88 8.58 14.28
N THR A 353 14.99 9.37 14.88
CA THR A 353 14.51 9.15 16.24
C THR A 353 13.27 8.24 16.19
N PRO A 354 13.36 6.98 16.65
CA PRO A 354 12.24 6.07 16.61
C PRO A 354 11.22 6.38 17.71
N VAL A 355 9.93 6.22 17.39
CA VAL A 355 8.82 6.33 18.34
C VAL A 355 8.68 5.01 19.10
N VAL A 356 8.64 5.08 20.43
CA VAL A 356 8.46 3.89 21.28
C VAL A 356 7.04 3.37 21.17
N VAL A 357 6.90 2.06 20.94
CA VAL A 357 5.61 1.35 20.97
C VAL A 357 5.67 0.17 21.93
N TYR A 358 4.53 -0.17 22.51
CA TYR A 358 4.42 -1.18 23.56
C TYR A 358 3.03 -1.82 23.58
N THR A 359 2.87 -2.87 24.37
CA THR A 359 1.59 -3.54 24.65
C THR A 359 1.10 -3.16 26.05
N GLY A 360 -0.19 -3.37 26.31
CA GLY A 360 -0.85 -3.02 27.57
C GLY A 360 -1.34 -1.58 27.61
N PRO A 361 -1.77 -1.10 28.78
CA PRO A 361 -2.36 0.22 28.96
C PRO A 361 -1.36 1.36 28.71
N THR A 362 -1.91 2.56 28.51
CA THR A 362 -1.14 3.79 28.33
C THR A 362 -0.14 4.00 29.44
N ARG A 363 1.08 4.39 29.08
CA ARG A 363 2.19 4.61 29.99
C ARG A 363 2.46 6.09 30.21
N THR A 364 2.88 6.42 31.43
CA THR A 364 3.32 7.78 31.75
C THR A 364 4.63 8.15 31.05
N PRO A 365 4.95 9.44 30.88
CA PRO A 365 6.22 9.88 30.31
C PRO A 365 7.46 9.25 31.00
N ASP A 366 7.44 9.13 32.32
CA ASP A 366 8.54 8.50 33.08
C ASP A 366 8.69 7.00 32.77
N GLN A 367 7.56 6.29 32.61
CA GLN A 367 7.57 4.89 32.20
C GLN A 367 8.11 4.72 30.77
N LEU A 368 7.77 5.64 29.87
CA LEU A 368 8.28 5.66 28.49
C LEU A 368 9.78 5.99 28.45
N ALA A 369 10.24 6.94 29.27
CA ALA A 369 11.66 7.27 29.40
C ALA A 369 12.49 6.04 29.80
N ARG A 370 12.01 5.24 30.75
CA ARG A 370 12.69 3.99 31.18
C ARG A 370 12.79 2.95 30.07
N LEU A 371 11.82 2.89 29.14
CA LEU A 371 11.89 2.03 27.96
C LEU A 371 12.94 2.49 26.94
N ASN A 372 13.24 3.80 26.93
CA ASN A 372 14.28 4.35 26.07
C ASN A 372 15.70 4.11 26.62
N VAL A 373 15.91 4.27 27.93
CA VAL A 373 17.22 4.16 28.59
C VAL A 373 17.75 2.73 28.61
N GLY A 374 16.91 1.72 28.65
CA GLY A 374 17.33 0.31 28.66
C GLY A 374 18.00 -0.20 27.38
N ALA A 375 18.29 0.68 26.41
CA ALA A 375 18.92 0.34 25.14
C ALA A 375 20.42 0.67 25.07
N ASP A 376 20.91 1.57 25.93
CA ASP A 376 22.28 2.10 25.85
C ASP A 376 23.24 1.49 26.89
N GLU A 377 22.78 0.67 27.82
CA GLU A 377 23.70 -0.08 28.67
C GLU A 377 24.24 -1.29 27.89
N PRO A 378 25.57 -1.36 27.68
CA PRO A 378 26.19 -2.60 27.22
C PRO A 378 25.87 -3.70 28.26
N ALA A 379 25.36 -4.83 27.76
CA ALA A 379 24.98 -5.97 28.59
C ALA A 379 26.21 -6.49 29.40
N THR A 380 26.51 -5.89 30.53
CA THR A 380 27.36 -6.46 31.57
C THR A 380 26.55 -7.49 32.34
N GLY A 381 26.01 -8.45 31.61
CA GLY A 381 25.37 -9.62 32.19
C GLY A 381 26.41 -10.70 32.40
N HIS A 382 26.86 -10.87 33.59
CA HIS A 382 27.57 -12.05 34.01
C HIS A 382 26.77 -13.31 33.59
N ARG A 383 27.16 -13.86 32.47
CA ARG A 383 26.77 -15.20 32.05
C ARG A 383 27.46 -16.16 33.02
N LYS A 384 26.78 -16.52 34.14
CA LYS A 384 27.22 -17.63 35.00
C LYS A 384 27.41 -18.83 34.08
N LYS A 385 28.68 -19.13 33.75
CA LYS A 385 29.08 -20.41 33.16
C LYS A 385 28.65 -21.48 34.16
N LYS A 386 27.62 -22.25 33.87
CA LYS A 386 27.40 -23.54 34.48
C LYS A 386 28.61 -24.38 34.14
N GLY A 387 29.39 -24.72 35.19
CA GLY A 387 30.60 -25.49 35.08
C GLY A 387 30.36 -26.83 34.38
N ALA A 388 31.06 -27.04 33.30
CA ALA A 388 31.25 -28.36 32.75
C ALA A 388 32.13 -29.14 33.73
N ARG A 389 31.54 -30.13 34.39
CA ARG A 389 32.24 -31.11 35.24
C ARG A 389 33.08 -31.98 34.32
N ALA A 390 34.39 -31.75 34.35
CA ALA A 390 35.37 -32.62 33.72
C ALA A 390 35.34 -33.98 34.38
N LEU A 391 35.01 -35.01 33.66
CA LEU A 391 35.29 -36.40 34.01
C LEU A 391 36.65 -36.75 33.42
N ALA A 392 37.59 -36.99 34.35
CA ALA A 392 38.92 -37.49 34.05
C ALA A 392 38.87 -38.89 33.44
N ALA A 393 39.54 -39.05 32.31
CA ALA A 393 39.86 -40.35 31.75
C ALA A 393 41.09 -40.95 32.44
N LYS A 394 41.06 -42.24 32.75
CA LYS A 394 42.20 -43.10 33.02
C LYS A 394 42.23 -44.23 31.99
N PRO A 395 43.42 -44.65 31.57
CA PRO A 395 43.62 -45.54 30.46
C PRO A 395 43.80 -47.04 30.87
N GLY A 396 43.62 -47.91 29.90
CA GLY A 396 43.94 -49.34 29.92
C GLY A 396 42.70 -50.19 29.64
N ASP A 397 42.66 -51.14 28.75
CA ASP A 397 43.58 -52.06 28.17
C ASP A 397 42.78 -52.91 27.15
N GLU A 398 43.45 -53.29 26.13
CA GLU A 398 43.29 -54.38 25.15
C GLU A 398 42.05 -55.29 25.22
N THR A 399 41.45 -55.53 24.06
CA THR A 399 41.50 -56.77 23.24
C THR A 399 40.34 -56.85 22.27
N ALA A 400 40.69 -57.01 20.98
CA ALA A 400 39.80 -57.58 19.97
C ALA A 400 39.67 -59.09 20.16
N PRO A 401 38.70 -59.80 19.60
CA PRO A 401 38.77 -60.20 18.19
C PRO A 401 37.41 -60.32 17.43
N GLU A 402 37.56 -60.08 16.15
CA GLU A 402 37.15 -60.79 14.97
C GLU A 402 35.88 -61.67 14.87
N THR A 403 35.29 -61.52 13.67
CA THR A 403 34.58 -62.49 12.81
C THR A 403 33.07 -62.59 13.05
N ASN A 404 32.22 -62.48 12.02
CA ASN A 404 32.15 -63.22 10.79
C ASN A 404 31.13 -62.63 9.81
N ALA A 405 31.48 -62.73 8.55
CA ALA A 405 30.64 -62.50 7.41
C ALA A 405 29.52 -63.58 7.27
N ALA A 406 28.39 -63.17 6.70
CA ALA A 406 27.59 -64.04 5.82
C ALA A 406 26.75 -63.26 4.87
N THR A 407 27.09 -63.42 3.62
CA THR A 407 26.37 -63.23 2.35
C THR A 407 24.92 -63.74 2.40
N ASN A 408 23.94 -62.99 1.81
CA ASN A 408 23.19 -63.56 0.72
C ASN A 408 22.41 -62.52 -0.11
N LYS A 409 22.58 -62.67 -1.38
CA LYS A 409 21.88 -62.39 -2.62
C LYS A 409 20.41 -61.97 -2.57
N GLY A 410 20.11 -60.90 -3.29
CA GLY A 410 19.29 -60.88 -4.49
C GLY A 410 17.76 -60.88 -4.30
N ALA A 411 17.15 -59.76 -4.69
CA ALA A 411 16.00 -59.74 -5.61
C ALA A 411 15.64 -58.33 -6.01
N GLU A 412 15.50 -58.14 -7.32
CA GLU A 412 14.92 -56.96 -7.97
C GLU A 412 13.48 -56.78 -7.54
N ALA A 413 13.06 -55.53 -7.33
CA ALA A 413 11.70 -55.08 -7.58
C ALA A 413 11.65 -53.58 -7.82
N LYS A 414 10.90 -53.23 -8.85
CA LYS A 414 10.66 -51.94 -9.48
C LYS A 414 9.96 -50.91 -8.59
N PRO A 415 9.90 -49.62 -9.06
CA PRO A 415 9.60 -48.43 -8.26
C PRO A 415 8.08 -48.22 -8.12
N GLY A 416 7.68 -47.70 -6.97
CA GLY A 416 6.32 -47.29 -6.70
C GLY A 416 6.26 -46.22 -5.63
N ASP A 417 5.64 -45.14 -6.04
CA ASP A 417 4.81 -44.21 -5.32
C ASP A 417 5.45 -43.09 -4.50
N GLY A 418 5.47 -41.97 -5.19
CA GLY A 418 5.56 -40.61 -4.60
C GLY A 418 4.38 -40.31 -3.70
N LYS A 419 4.66 -39.90 -2.49
CA LYS A 419 3.67 -39.26 -1.60
C LYS A 419 3.41 -37.84 -2.06
N THR A 420 2.36 -37.65 -2.84
CA THR A 420 1.74 -36.38 -3.12
C THR A 420 1.06 -35.82 -1.84
N ARG A 421 1.39 -34.64 -1.46
CA ARG A 421 0.63 -33.82 -0.51
C ARG A 421 -0.75 -33.53 -1.12
N PRO A 422 -1.84 -33.54 -0.35
CA PRO A 422 -3.16 -33.21 -0.89
C PRO A 422 -3.23 -31.73 -1.26
N VAL A 423 -3.50 -31.48 -2.54
CA VAL A 423 -3.96 -30.18 -3.04
C VAL A 423 -5.45 -30.13 -2.70
N VAL A 424 -5.84 -29.21 -1.84
CA VAL A 424 -7.25 -28.94 -1.55
C VAL A 424 -7.80 -28.14 -2.72
N HIS A 425 -8.54 -28.82 -3.62
CA HIS A 425 -9.41 -28.18 -4.58
C HIS A 425 -10.69 -27.73 -3.89
N TRP A 426 -10.90 -26.44 -3.85
CA TRP A 426 -12.16 -25.84 -3.44
C TRP A 426 -13.13 -25.88 -4.64
N THR A 427 -14.16 -26.73 -4.59
CA THR A 427 -15.31 -26.68 -5.51
C THR A 427 -16.41 -25.86 -4.86
N PRO A 428 -17.05 -24.90 -5.58
CA PRO A 428 -18.17 -24.16 -5.02
C PRO A 428 -19.40 -25.09 -4.94
N THR A 429 -19.90 -25.30 -3.73
CA THR A 429 -21.14 -26.00 -3.48
C THR A 429 -22.31 -25.02 -3.70
N SER A 430 -23.25 -25.45 -4.50
CA SER A 430 -24.47 -24.76 -4.91
C SER A 430 -25.25 -24.15 -3.74
N ALA A 431 -25.71 -22.92 -3.93
CA ALA A 431 -26.60 -22.21 -3.03
C ALA A 431 -27.90 -22.99 -2.79
N THR A 432 -28.10 -23.43 -1.56
CA THR A 432 -29.40 -23.87 -1.08
C THR A 432 -30.14 -22.67 -0.52
N THR A 433 -31.17 -22.25 -1.23
CA THR A 433 -32.12 -21.23 -0.80
C THR A 433 -32.89 -21.73 0.43
N ILE A 434 -32.56 -21.26 1.60
CA ILE A 434 -33.41 -21.49 2.79
C ILE A 434 -34.34 -20.29 2.90
N SER A 435 -35.62 -20.54 2.56
CA SER A 435 -36.73 -19.65 2.85
C SER A 435 -36.99 -19.68 4.37
N ALA A 436 -36.62 -18.63 5.07
CA ALA A 436 -36.98 -18.44 6.48
C ALA A 436 -38.24 -17.57 6.56
N SER A 437 -39.35 -18.16 7.00
CA SER A 437 -40.55 -17.44 7.41
C SER A 437 -40.27 -16.64 8.69
N PRO A 438 -40.80 -15.41 8.83
CA PRO A 438 -40.62 -14.62 10.06
C PRO A 438 -41.46 -15.17 11.20
N PRO A 439 -41.04 -15.01 12.48
CA PRO A 439 -41.82 -15.38 13.63
C PRO A 439 -43.02 -14.44 13.84
N PRO A 440 -44.15 -14.91 14.41
CA PRO A 440 -45.33 -14.11 14.60
C PRO A 440 -45.20 -13.17 15.82
N GLY A 441 -45.63 -11.91 15.64
CA GLY A 441 -46.01 -11.02 16.71
C GLY A 441 -45.05 -9.91 17.07
N LEU A 442 -45.07 -8.81 16.29
CA LEU A 442 -44.87 -7.45 16.79
C LEU A 442 -45.63 -6.50 15.87
N GLU A 443 -46.77 -5.95 16.41
CA GLU A 443 -47.56 -4.88 15.78
C GLU A 443 -46.70 -3.63 15.60
N VAL A 444 -46.47 -3.23 14.36
CA VAL A 444 -45.82 -1.96 14.02
C VAL A 444 -46.93 -0.91 13.85
N LYS A 445 -47.02 0.04 14.75
CA LYS A 445 -47.84 1.24 14.59
C LYS A 445 -47.33 2.08 13.41
N PRO A 446 -48.23 2.58 12.54
CA PRO A 446 -47.81 3.43 11.43
C PRO A 446 -47.36 4.82 11.95
N ALA A 447 -46.30 5.33 11.31
CA ALA A 447 -45.73 6.65 11.57
C ALA A 447 -46.70 7.76 11.12
N PRO A 448 -46.72 8.94 11.79
CA PRO A 448 -47.62 10.04 11.46
C PRO A 448 -47.27 10.70 10.11
N GLU A 449 -48.29 10.92 9.28
CA GLU A 449 -48.22 11.64 8.01
C GLU A 449 -47.75 13.08 8.18
N LYS A 450 -46.82 13.53 7.32
CA LYS A 450 -46.38 14.92 7.23
C LYS A 450 -47.50 15.80 6.62
N PRO A 451 -47.76 17.03 7.16
CA PRO A 451 -48.81 17.92 6.64
C PRO A 451 -48.46 18.44 5.24
N LYS A 452 -49.43 18.36 4.33
CA LYS A 452 -49.41 18.91 2.98
C LYS A 452 -49.36 20.44 3.00
N LYS A 453 -48.34 21.03 2.38
CA LYS A 453 -48.26 22.50 2.14
C LYS A 453 -49.35 22.95 1.15
N LYS A 454 -50.13 23.95 1.54
CA LYS A 454 -51.09 24.69 0.66
C LYS A 454 -50.29 25.55 -0.36
N PRO A 455 -50.79 25.75 -1.57
CA PRO A 455 -50.15 26.60 -2.58
C PRO A 455 -50.28 28.09 -2.22
N GLN A 456 -49.15 28.79 -2.23
CA GLN A 456 -49.13 30.27 -2.09
C GLN A 456 -49.43 30.90 -3.46
N LYS A 457 -50.37 31.88 -3.41
CA LYS A 457 -50.74 32.76 -4.52
C LYS A 457 -49.58 33.66 -4.93
N ALA A 458 -49.39 33.78 -6.24
CA ALA A 458 -48.47 34.72 -6.88
C ALA A 458 -48.81 36.18 -6.53
N ALA A 459 -47.79 36.92 -6.09
CA ALA A 459 -47.85 38.36 -5.95
C ALA A 459 -47.27 39.05 -7.18
N THR A 460 -48.02 39.95 -7.73
CA THR A 460 -47.72 40.79 -8.89
C THR A 460 -46.58 41.76 -8.62
N THR A 461 -45.58 41.76 -9.44
CA THR A 461 -44.47 42.73 -9.43
C THR A 461 -44.85 43.99 -10.19
N THR A 462 -44.91 45.10 -9.49
CA THR A 462 -44.94 46.46 -10.04
C THR A 462 -43.52 46.97 -10.18
N LYS A 463 -43.23 47.45 -11.41
CA LYS A 463 -41.97 48.04 -11.85
C LYS A 463 -41.90 49.51 -11.42
N PRO A 464 -40.81 50.04 -10.84
CA PRO A 464 -40.62 51.51 -10.74
C PRO A 464 -39.83 52.05 -11.96
N ALA A 465 -40.30 53.25 -12.39
CA ALA A 465 -39.72 54.03 -13.48
C ALA A 465 -38.42 54.77 -13.08
N PRO A 466 -37.56 55.19 -14.04
CA PRO A 466 -36.28 55.80 -13.77
C PRO A 466 -36.40 57.31 -13.41
N ALA A 467 -35.67 57.77 -12.39
CA ALA A 467 -35.44 59.17 -12.11
C ALA A 467 -34.17 59.69 -12.78
N ALA A 468 -34.33 60.79 -13.47
CA ALA A 468 -33.24 61.61 -14.01
C ALA A 468 -32.53 62.44 -12.92
N GLN A 469 -31.27 62.48 -12.92
CA GLN A 469 -30.28 63.61 -13.00
C GLN A 469 -28.90 63.05 -12.78
#